data_689f43d02df3109dd5cc191d6cd4a2c5
#
_entry.id   689f43d02df3109dd5cc191d6cd4a2c5
#
_cell.length_a   1.000
_cell.length_b   1.000
_cell.length_c   1.000
_cell.angle_alpha   90.00
_cell.angle_beta   90.00
_cell.angle_gamma   90.00
#
_symmetry.space_group_name_H-M   'P 1'
#
loop_
_entity.id
_entity.type
_entity.pdbx_description
1 polymer ?
#
loop_
_entity_poly.entity_id
_entity_poly.type
_entity_poly.pdbx_seq_one_letter_code
_entity_poly.pdbx_strand_id
1 'polypeptide(L)'
;MKKKIIAATMAAAMCVSLAACGGSTASSSAADSTAAESTASSTADAASTGDEEVDLRMAWWGSQDRHDRTIKAIELYESLHPNVKIEYEYYSFDDYFTKLKTLVASDQVWDIFQLGGNFPMYMDKIYPLDDYIASGVVDVSGIGDANLKTTQDTEGHQLGISNGLNSYGIAYDPDMFAEAGVAEPTDTWTWDDYANAANTIHEKLGVYGCSSMLTSEFIAGCSVYVAQYGDVGQYSFFNLDLTGMGFDDPQMLTPYIQMRADSIKNEVYPDAGASAEITNIENDFLVTGEAAMAWVAANQFPTMYNVCQDQGRTLKLATLPRITSDGPSGAVIQSSQMLCVSQDSQQKEEAAKFISWFENDPDCNNILQGERGIPVNATVRETLSANATEGQQIMYDFMDKVSKFKMPDKVNVLSPDGQDEVVDNYRNYIQQVVDGQITAEEAAQKTYDDAAALFTK
;
A
#
# COMPACT_ATOMS: atom_id res chain seq x y z
N MET A 1 17.99 43.53 22.98
CA MET A 1 17.19 43.95 24.14
C MET A 1 16.48 42.70 24.69
N LYS A 2 16.65 42.47 25.94
CA LYS A 2 16.18 41.29 26.71
C LYS A 2 14.66 41.23 26.87
N LYS A 3 14.09 39.99 26.84
CA LYS A 3 12.93 39.55 27.66
C LYS A 3 12.80 38.03 27.44
N LYS A 4 13.31 37.16 28.33
CA LYS A 4 12.81 36.56 29.61
C LYS A 4 11.54 35.70 29.39
N ILE A 5 11.74 34.41 29.30
CA ILE A 5 11.40 33.22 30.12
C ILE A 5 10.25 33.44 31.11
N ILE A 6 9.19 32.64 31.00
CA ILE A 6 8.42 32.10 32.14
C ILE A 6 8.12 30.64 31.88
N ALA A 7 8.75 29.77 32.65
CA ALA A 7 8.37 28.39 32.90
C ALA A 7 7.35 28.38 34.04
N ALA A 8 6.31 27.59 33.93
CA ALA A 8 5.43 27.25 35.05
C ALA A 8 5.22 25.74 35.09
N THR A 9 5.91 25.14 36.02
CA THR A 9 5.76 23.81 36.60
C THR A 9 4.43 23.72 37.34
N MET A 10 3.66 22.62 37.17
CA MET A 10 2.76 22.13 38.22
C MET A 10 2.84 20.61 38.29
N ALA A 11 3.27 20.17 39.44
CA ALA A 11 3.40 18.77 39.83
C ALA A 11 2.19 18.33 40.67
N ALA A 12 1.84 17.07 40.51
CA ALA A 12 1.34 16.09 41.47
C ALA A 12 0.13 16.40 42.36
N ALA A 13 -0.84 15.53 42.30
CA ALA A 13 -1.45 14.92 43.49
C ALA A 13 -2.06 13.55 43.16
N MET A 14 -1.40 12.50 43.66
CA MET A 14 -2.01 11.19 43.94
C MET A 14 -2.99 11.34 45.11
N CYS A 15 -4.12 10.63 45.03
CA CYS A 15 -4.77 10.12 46.26
C CYS A 15 -5.41 8.77 45.94
N VAL A 16 -4.88 7.81 46.68
CA VAL A 16 -5.34 6.43 46.91
C VAL A 16 -6.57 6.47 47.81
N SER A 17 -7.58 5.66 47.53
CA SER A 17 -8.46 5.15 48.58
C SER A 17 -8.90 3.74 48.27
N LEU A 18 -8.36 2.81 49.06
CA LEU A 18 -8.80 1.43 49.24
C LEU A 18 -9.93 1.38 50.30
N ALA A 19 -10.61 0.23 50.30
CA ALA A 19 -11.34 -0.44 51.36
C ALA A 19 -12.85 -0.13 51.44
N ALA A 20 -13.73 -1.05 51.72
CA ALA A 20 -13.69 -2.47 52.04
C ALA A 20 -15.13 -2.98 52.24
N CYS A 21 -15.30 -4.29 51.99
CA CYS A 21 -16.05 -5.29 52.75
C CYS A 21 -17.55 -5.19 53.07
N GLY A 22 -18.18 -6.32 52.87
CA GLY A 22 -19.25 -6.93 53.67
C GLY A 22 -20.57 -7.03 52.92
N GLY A 23 -21.18 -8.15 52.65
CA GLY A 23 -21.22 -9.45 53.29
C GLY A 23 -22.68 -9.81 53.58
N SER A 24 -23.09 -11.03 53.12
CA SER A 24 -24.18 -11.87 53.69
C SER A 24 -25.63 -11.43 53.37
N THR A 25 -26.58 -12.28 53.08
CA THR A 25 -26.89 -13.69 53.21
C THR A 25 -28.22 -14.00 52.55
N ALA A 26 -28.27 -15.14 51.96
CA ALA A 26 -29.35 -16.08 51.71
C ALA A 26 -30.77 -15.80 52.23
N SER A 27 -31.79 -16.15 51.43
CA SER A 27 -32.80 -17.11 51.86
C SER A 27 -33.70 -17.57 50.73
N SER A 28 -33.77 -18.85 50.61
CA SER A 28 -34.61 -19.77 49.93
C SER A 28 -36.13 -19.55 50.13
N SER A 29 -36.92 -19.88 49.12
CA SER A 29 -38.10 -20.74 49.34
C SER A 29 -38.63 -21.33 48.03
N ALA A 30 -38.77 -22.64 48.03
CA ALA A 30 -39.37 -23.49 47.02
C ALA A 30 -40.88 -23.59 47.29
N ALA A 31 -41.64 -23.93 46.28
CA ALA A 31 -42.83 -24.77 46.17
C ALA A 31 -43.58 -24.42 44.89
N ASP A 32 -44.11 -25.24 44.14
CA ASP A 32 -44.44 -26.67 43.93
C ASP A 32 -45.51 -26.71 42.84
N SER A 33 -45.35 -27.62 41.94
CA SER A 33 -46.25 -28.40 41.08
C SER A 33 -47.60 -27.78 40.59
N THR A 34 -47.86 -27.92 39.28
CA THR A 34 -48.83 -28.93 38.78
C THR A 34 -48.72 -29.09 37.26
N ALA A 35 -48.75 -30.33 36.84
CA ALA A 35 -48.77 -30.79 35.46
C ALA A 35 -50.14 -30.63 34.80
N ALA A 36 -50.15 -30.39 33.49
CA ALA A 36 -51.23 -30.79 32.61
C ALA A 36 -50.66 -31.13 31.22
N GLU A 37 -50.79 -32.36 30.85
CA GLU A 37 -50.63 -32.89 29.48
C GLU A 37 -51.67 -32.27 28.54
N SER A 38 -51.29 -31.95 27.30
CA SER A 38 -51.98 -32.43 26.12
C SER A 38 -51.42 -31.95 24.80
N THR A 39 -51.17 -32.91 23.95
CA THR A 39 -51.26 -32.96 22.46
C THR A 39 -50.18 -32.35 21.62
N ALA A 40 -49.50 -33.29 20.95
CA ALA A 40 -48.59 -33.15 19.84
C ALA A 40 -49.25 -32.39 18.65
N SER A 41 -48.51 -31.43 18.12
CA SER A 41 -48.61 -31.00 16.73
C SER A 41 -47.20 -30.88 16.19
N SER A 42 -46.87 -31.75 15.23
CA SER A 42 -45.62 -31.74 14.49
C SER A 42 -45.51 -30.46 13.64
N THR A 43 -44.69 -29.54 14.08
CA THR A 43 -44.11 -28.50 13.21
C THR A 43 -42.63 -28.81 13.13
N ALA A 44 -42.17 -28.90 11.90
CA ALA A 44 -40.77 -29.11 11.59
C ALA A 44 -39.89 -28.09 12.36
N ASP A 45 -38.98 -28.60 13.16
CA ASP A 45 -37.86 -27.86 13.71
C ASP A 45 -37.05 -27.29 12.53
N ALA A 46 -37.27 -26.00 12.25
CA ALA A 46 -36.20 -25.22 11.71
C ALA A 46 -35.19 -25.07 12.84
N ALA A 47 -34.12 -25.86 12.77
CA ALA A 47 -32.96 -25.67 13.61
C ALA A 47 -32.48 -24.21 13.44
N SER A 48 -32.80 -23.37 14.38
CA SER A 48 -32.08 -22.12 14.63
C SER A 48 -30.71 -22.58 15.14
N THR A 49 -29.76 -22.71 14.22
CA THR A 49 -28.36 -22.61 14.58
C THR A 49 -28.20 -21.16 15.02
N GLY A 50 -28.22 -20.88 16.31
CA GLY A 50 -27.76 -19.61 16.83
C GLY A 50 -26.33 -19.42 16.33
N ASP A 51 -26.12 -18.44 15.47
CA ASP A 51 -24.79 -18.11 14.99
C ASP A 51 -23.94 -17.75 16.21
N GLU A 52 -22.84 -18.48 16.40
CA GLU A 52 -21.87 -18.23 17.46
C GLU A 52 -21.31 -16.82 17.29
N GLU A 53 -21.16 -16.08 18.38
CA GLU A 53 -20.56 -14.73 18.34
C GLU A 53 -19.08 -14.83 17.94
N VAL A 54 -18.66 -14.08 16.93
CA VAL A 54 -17.32 -14.10 16.37
C VAL A 54 -16.69 -12.73 16.51
N ASP A 55 -15.58 -12.66 17.23
CA ASP A 55 -14.75 -11.49 17.33
C ASP A 55 -13.52 -11.63 16.43
N LEU A 56 -13.34 -10.69 15.48
CA LEU A 56 -12.20 -10.59 14.60
C LEU A 56 -11.39 -9.34 14.92
N ARG A 57 -10.09 -9.42 14.70
CA ARG A 57 -9.17 -8.29 14.74
C ARG A 57 -8.64 -8.03 13.34
N MET A 58 -8.73 -6.78 12.86
CA MET A 58 -8.25 -6.40 11.53
C MET A 58 -7.31 -5.20 11.61
N ALA A 59 -6.26 -5.19 10.77
CA ALA A 59 -5.43 -4.00 10.63
C ALA A 59 -4.98 -3.74 9.19
N TRP A 60 -4.76 -2.43 8.89
CA TRP A 60 -4.26 -1.97 7.61
C TRP A 60 -3.50 -0.64 7.71
N TRP A 61 -2.75 -0.31 6.65
CA TRP A 61 -2.15 1.01 6.47
C TRP A 61 -2.82 1.77 5.33
N GLY A 62 -2.71 3.10 5.35
CA GLY A 62 -3.16 3.92 4.23
C GLY A 62 -3.33 5.40 4.56
N SER A 63 -3.98 6.11 3.63
CA SER A 63 -4.43 7.49 3.81
C SER A 63 -5.67 7.57 4.70
N GLN A 64 -6.05 8.78 5.11
CA GLN A 64 -7.29 8.99 5.86
C GLN A 64 -8.52 8.54 5.06
N ASP A 65 -8.56 8.79 3.75
CA ASP A 65 -9.65 8.32 2.88
C ASP A 65 -9.79 6.79 2.93
N ARG A 66 -8.67 6.04 2.92
CA ARG A 66 -8.66 4.59 3.10
C ARG A 66 -9.24 4.18 4.45
N HIS A 67 -8.84 4.87 5.51
CA HIS A 67 -9.34 4.57 6.85
C HIS A 67 -10.85 4.74 6.92
N ASP A 68 -11.36 5.88 6.48
CA ASP A 68 -12.79 6.21 6.51
C ASP A 68 -13.63 5.24 5.68
N ARG A 69 -13.16 4.84 4.50
CA ARG A 69 -13.86 3.88 3.63
C ARG A 69 -13.83 2.47 4.21
N THR A 70 -12.70 2.03 4.73
CA THR A 70 -12.57 0.68 5.32
C THR A 70 -13.45 0.55 6.55
N ILE A 71 -13.51 1.57 7.41
CA ILE A 71 -14.41 1.60 8.58
C ILE A 71 -15.87 1.45 8.15
N LYS A 72 -16.31 2.20 7.14
CA LYS A 72 -17.68 2.09 6.62
C LYS A 72 -17.97 0.71 6.00
N ALA A 73 -16.99 0.08 5.36
CA ALA A 73 -17.14 -1.28 4.86
C ALA A 73 -17.29 -2.29 6.00
N ILE A 74 -16.51 -2.15 7.08
CA ILE A 74 -16.63 -2.96 8.29
C ILE A 74 -18.03 -2.79 8.93
N GLU A 75 -18.49 -1.55 9.10
CA GLU A 75 -19.83 -1.24 9.63
C GLU A 75 -20.94 -1.89 8.77
N LEU A 76 -20.79 -1.88 7.44
CA LEU A 76 -21.73 -2.57 6.54
C LEU A 76 -21.69 -4.07 6.77
N TYR A 77 -20.50 -4.70 6.83
CA TYR A 77 -20.37 -6.14 7.08
C TYR A 77 -21.01 -6.56 8.39
N GLU A 78 -20.73 -5.87 9.50
CA GLU A 78 -21.35 -6.10 10.81
C GLU A 78 -22.87 -5.96 10.79
N SER A 79 -23.40 -5.02 9.98
CA SER A 79 -24.85 -4.86 9.84
C SER A 79 -25.53 -6.03 9.12
N LEU A 80 -24.80 -6.68 8.19
CA LEU A 80 -25.23 -7.86 7.45
C LEU A 80 -25.01 -9.17 8.24
N HIS A 81 -24.02 -9.17 9.15
CA HIS A 81 -23.60 -10.29 9.96
C HIS A 81 -23.59 -9.92 11.46
N PRO A 82 -24.76 -9.79 12.11
CA PRO A 82 -24.86 -9.20 13.46
C PRO A 82 -24.18 -10.04 14.57
N ASN A 83 -23.82 -11.30 14.28
CA ASN A 83 -23.01 -12.17 15.14
C ASN A 83 -21.51 -11.92 15.01
N VAL A 84 -21.04 -11.11 14.06
CA VAL A 84 -19.62 -10.80 13.83
C VAL A 84 -19.31 -9.40 14.34
N LYS A 85 -18.19 -9.29 15.07
CA LYS A 85 -17.59 -8.03 15.49
C LYS A 85 -16.16 -7.93 14.99
N ILE A 86 -15.78 -6.75 14.46
CA ILE A 86 -14.45 -6.52 13.91
C ILE A 86 -13.81 -5.35 14.66
N GLU A 87 -12.91 -5.67 15.59
CA GLU A 87 -12.02 -4.68 16.19
C GLU A 87 -10.91 -4.33 15.17
N TYR A 88 -10.67 -3.04 14.94
CA TYR A 88 -9.73 -2.63 13.92
C TYR A 88 -8.70 -1.63 14.42
N GLU A 89 -7.51 -1.70 13.79
CA GLU A 89 -6.43 -0.74 13.95
C GLU A 89 -5.95 -0.26 12.57
N TYR A 90 -5.58 1.01 12.45
CA TYR A 90 -5.02 1.54 11.21
C TYR A 90 -3.85 2.48 11.49
N TYR A 91 -2.94 2.57 10.53
CA TYR A 91 -1.66 3.22 10.73
C TYR A 91 -1.15 3.91 9.45
N SER A 92 -0.13 4.76 9.61
CA SER A 92 0.78 5.08 8.50
C SER A 92 1.51 3.81 8.04
N PHE A 93 2.15 3.85 6.88
CA PHE A 93 2.87 2.69 6.35
C PHE A 93 3.96 2.19 7.31
N ASP A 94 4.83 3.08 7.77
CA ASP A 94 5.97 2.73 8.62
C ASP A 94 5.55 2.26 10.01
N ASP A 95 4.55 2.91 10.62
CA ASP A 95 4.01 2.51 11.92
C ASP A 95 3.35 1.14 11.87
N TYR A 96 2.65 0.85 10.77
CA TYR A 96 2.01 -0.45 10.55
C TYR A 96 3.03 -1.60 10.58
N PHE A 97 4.10 -1.50 9.79
CA PHE A 97 5.12 -2.56 9.74
C PHE A 97 5.94 -2.64 11.03
N THR A 98 6.15 -1.53 11.73
CA THR A 98 6.75 -1.53 13.08
C THR A 98 5.88 -2.30 14.07
N LYS A 99 4.57 -2.08 14.04
CA LYS A 99 3.61 -2.81 14.87
C LYS A 99 3.53 -4.28 14.48
N LEU A 100 3.42 -4.59 13.17
CA LEU A 100 3.34 -5.95 12.65
C LEU A 100 4.57 -6.78 13.07
N LYS A 101 5.79 -6.25 12.92
CA LYS A 101 7.03 -6.93 13.36
C LYS A 101 6.97 -7.30 14.86
N THR A 102 6.39 -6.44 15.69
CA THR A 102 6.22 -6.72 17.13
C THR A 102 5.22 -7.85 17.37
N LEU A 103 4.11 -7.87 16.63
CA LEU A 103 3.07 -8.90 16.76
C LEU A 103 3.53 -10.25 16.22
N VAL A 104 4.28 -10.27 15.13
CA VAL A 104 4.93 -11.46 14.57
C VAL A 104 5.85 -12.11 15.60
N ALA A 105 6.67 -11.31 16.29
CA ALA A 105 7.60 -11.81 17.32
C ALA A 105 6.90 -12.41 18.57
N SER A 106 5.61 -12.13 18.75
CA SER A 106 4.81 -12.61 19.89
C SER A 106 3.70 -13.60 19.49
N ASP A 107 3.62 -14.02 18.23
CA ASP A 107 2.56 -14.86 17.66
C ASP A 107 1.15 -14.30 17.96
N GLN A 108 0.97 -12.98 17.75
CA GLN A 108 -0.27 -12.25 18.05
C GLN A 108 -0.73 -11.39 16.88
N VAL A 109 -0.49 -11.82 15.65
CA VAL A 109 -0.92 -11.10 14.45
C VAL A 109 -2.45 -10.98 14.45
N TRP A 110 -2.99 -9.88 13.91
CA TRP A 110 -4.43 -9.70 13.72
C TRP A 110 -5.01 -10.84 12.88
N ASP A 111 -6.29 -11.16 13.03
CA ASP A 111 -6.94 -12.22 12.25
C ASP A 111 -6.93 -11.93 10.76
N ILE A 112 -7.15 -10.66 10.41
CA ILE A 112 -7.08 -10.14 9.05
C ILE A 112 -6.02 -9.03 9.01
N PHE A 113 -5.05 -9.13 8.13
CA PHE A 113 -3.99 -8.13 8.02
C PHE A 113 -3.59 -7.86 6.57
N GLN A 114 -3.16 -6.63 6.31
CA GLN A 114 -2.81 -6.17 4.97
C GLN A 114 -1.32 -6.37 4.70
N LEU A 115 -0.97 -6.91 3.53
CA LEU A 115 0.40 -6.98 3.03
C LEU A 115 0.49 -6.44 1.59
N GLY A 116 1.70 -6.09 1.18
CA GLY A 116 2.04 -5.70 -0.18
C GLY A 116 3.05 -6.66 -0.80
N GLY A 117 3.91 -6.19 -1.69
CA GLY A 117 4.98 -6.99 -2.31
C GLY A 117 5.99 -7.57 -1.32
N ASN A 118 5.92 -7.18 -0.05
CA ASN A 118 6.73 -7.72 1.05
C ASN A 118 6.10 -8.94 1.74
N PHE A 119 5.01 -9.50 1.23
CA PHE A 119 4.38 -10.68 1.83
C PHE A 119 5.34 -11.89 1.98
N PRO A 120 6.38 -12.08 1.14
CA PRO A 120 7.34 -13.17 1.33
C PRO A 120 8.04 -13.17 2.70
N MET A 121 8.18 -11.99 3.31
CA MET A 121 8.77 -11.85 4.66
C MET A 121 7.86 -12.37 5.78
N TYR A 122 6.60 -12.68 5.49
CA TYR A 122 5.57 -13.01 6.47
C TYR A 122 4.80 -14.30 6.13
N MET A 123 5.30 -15.11 5.17
CA MET A 123 4.61 -16.32 4.67
C MET A 123 4.26 -17.31 5.78
N ASP A 124 5.12 -17.44 6.79
CA ASP A 124 4.89 -18.31 7.97
C ASP A 124 3.75 -17.80 8.88
N LYS A 125 3.31 -16.56 8.70
CA LYS A 125 2.19 -15.94 9.44
C LYS A 125 0.89 -15.89 8.64
N ILE A 126 0.90 -16.33 7.40
CA ILE A 126 -0.27 -16.33 6.51
C ILE A 126 -0.87 -17.72 6.46
N TYR A 127 -2.18 -17.80 6.64
CA TYR A 127 -2.94 -19.04 6.40
C TYR A 127 -3.37 -19.10 4.93
N PRO A 128 -2.99 -20.14 4.16
CA PRO A 128 -3.38 -20.29 2.76
C PRO A 128 -4.90 -20.42 2.58
N LEU A 129 -5.44 -19.82 1.53
CA LEU A 129 -6.87 -19.78 1.25
C LEU A 129 -7.36 -20.93 0.36
N ASP A 130 -6.50 -21.85 -0.06
CA ASP A 130 -6.80 -22.91 -1.05
C ASP A 130 -8.02 -23.74 -0.68
N ASP A 131 -8.12 -24.21 0.56
CA ASP A 131 -9.26 -24.99 1.03
C ASP A 131 -10.57 -24.17 1.06
N TYR A 132 -10.49 -22.90 1.39
CA TYR A 132 -11.64 -21.99 1.37
C TYR A 132 -12.08 -21.62 -0.06
N ILE A 133 -11.15 -21.55 -1.00
CA ILE A 133 -11.46 -21.39 -2.43
C ILE A 133 -12.11 -22.69 -2.95
N ALA A 134 -11.53 -23.84 -2.65
CA ALA A 134 -12.06 -25.13 -3.09
C ALA A 134 -13.47 -25.43 -2.53
N SER A 135 -13.77 -24.98 -1.31
CA SER A 135 -15.10 -25.14 -0.68
C SER A 135 -16.11 -24.05 -1.11
N GLY A 136 -15.66 -22.99 -1.81
CA GLY A 136 -16.50 -21.88 -2.22
C GLY A 136 -16.77 -20.83 -1.12
N VAL A 137 -16.06 -20.89 0.01
CA VAL A 137 -16.09 -19.86 1.06
C VAL A 137 -15.44 -18.56 0.53
N VAL A 138 -14.35 -18.70 -0.23
CA VAL A 138 -13.72 -17.59 -0.95
C VAL A 138 -14.05 -17.70 -2.43
N ASP A 139 -14.81 -16.73 -2.94
CA ASP A 139 -15.18 -16.67 -4.35
C ASP A 139 -14.10 -15.94 -5.15
N VAL A 140 -13.49 -16.63 -6.09
CA VAL A 140 -12.50 -16.09 -7.03
C VAL A 140 -12.98 -16.12 -8.48
N SER A 141 -14.24 -16.47 -8.74
CA SER A 141 -14.79 -16.66 -10.08
C SER A 141 -14.74 -15.41 -10.96
N GLY A 142 -14.79 -14.22 -10.35
CA GLY A 142 -14.66 -12.93 -11.03
C GLY A 142 -13.21 -12.46 -11.22
N ILE A 143 -12.21 -13.23 -10.75
CA ILE A 143 -10.80 -12.84 -10.73
C ILE A 143 -10.02 -13.70 -11.74
N GLY A 144 -9.31 -13.05 -12.65
CA GLY A 144 -8.51 -13.79 -13.64
C GLY A 144 -7.28 -14.46 -13.03
N ASP A 145 -6.88 -15.63 -13.55
CA ASP A 145 -5.73 -16.41 -13.08
C ASP A 145 -4.43 -15.62 -12.98
N ALA A 146 -4.19 -14.68 -13.90
CA ALA A 146 -2.99 -13.83 -13.87
C ALA A 146 -2.97 -12.93 -12.61
N ASN A 147 -4.13 -12.47 -12.16
CA ASN A 147 -4.25 -11.64 -10.96
C ASN A 147 -4.12 -12.49 -9.68
N LEU A 148 -4.68 -13.69 -9.66
CA LEU A 148 -4.52 -14.62 -8.53
C LEU A 148 -3.05 -14.98 -8.29
N LYS A 149 -2.29 -15.21 -9.38
CA LYS A 149 -0.85 -15.52 -9.31
C LYS A 149 -0.01 -14.42 -8.65
N THR A 150 -0.47 -13.17 -8.62
CA THR A 150 0.28 -12.07 -7.99
C THR A 150 0.35 -12.17 -6.47
N THR A 151 -0.47 -13.01 -5.86
CA THR A 151 -0.58 -13.20 -4.40
C THR A 151 -0.40 -14.68 -4.00
N GLN A 152 0.23 -15.48 -4.87
CA GLN A 152 0.62 -16.86 -4.59
C GLN A 152 2.09 -16.94 -4.16
N ASP A 153 2.40 -17.98 -3.42
CA ASP A 153 3.79 -18.37 -3.17
C ASP A 153 4.39 -19.14 -4.37
N THR A 154 5.65 -19.56 -4.23
CA THR A 154 6.36 -20.31 -5.27
C THR A 154 5.82 -21.73 -5.49
N GLU A 155 5.04 -22.28 -4.57
CA GLU A 155 4.39 -23.59 -4.64
C GLU A 155 2.98 -23.48 -5.24
N GLY A 156 2.45 -22.27 -5.38
CA GLY A 156 1.14 -21.96 -5.96
C GLY A 156 0.02 -21.86 -4.95
N HIS A 157 0.32 -21.82 -3.64
CA HIS A 157 -0.69 -21.59 -2.61
C HIS A 157 -1.19 -20.14 -2.63
N GLN A 158 -2.50 -19.96 -2.52
CA GLN A 158 -3.14 -18.64 -2.48
C GLN A 158 -3.01 -18.02 -1.08
N LEU A 159 -2.11 -17.05 -0.92
CA LEU A 159 -1.80 -16.44 0.39
C LEU A 159 -2.71 -15.27 0.77
N GLY A 160 -3.46 -14.72 -0.17
CA GLY A 160 -4.42 -13.65 0.04
C GLY A 160 -5.10 -13.28 -1.27
N ILE A 161 -6.05 -12.36 -1.22
CA ILE A 161 -6.68 -11.82 -2.43
C ILE A 161 -6.21 -10.37 -2.62
N SER A 162 -5.78 -10.05 -3.84
CA SER A 162 -5.36 -8.68 -4.17
C SER A 162 -6.54 -7.73 -4.09
N ASN A 163 -6.37 -6.62 -3.36
CA ASN A 163 -7.37 -5.57 -3.24
C ASN A 163 -7.47 -4.67 -4.48
N GLY A 164 -6.54 -4.81 -5.41
CA GLY A 164 -6.56 -4.03 -6.65
C GLY A 164 -5.29 -4.17 -7.47
N LEU A 165 -5.39 -3.73 -8.71
CA LEU A 165 -4.26 -3.63 -9.64
C LEU A 165 -3.72 -2.21 -9.61
N ASN A 166 -2.42 -2.09 -9.74
CA ASN A 166 -1.71 -0.83 -9.68
C ASN A 166 -0.54 -0.76 -10.66
N SER A 167 -0.10 0.45 -10.93
CA SER A 167 1.16 0.76 -11.62
C SER A 167 1.71 2.08 -11.11
N TYR A 168 2.96 2.37 -11.38
CA TYR A 168 3.55 3.66 -11.02
C TYR A 168 3.45 4.64 -12.18
N GLY A 169 3.28 5.93 -11.84
CA GLY A 169 3.27 7.04 -12.75
C GLY A 169 3.84 8.31 -12.13
N ILE A 170 3.79 9.41 -12.88
CA ILE A 170 4.15 10.74 -12.40
C ILE A 170 2.89 11.61 -12.39
N ALA A 171 2.40 11.95 -11.20
CA ALA A 171 1.40 13.00 -11.04
C ALA A 171 2.07 14.36 -11.26
N TYR A 172 1.39 15.29 -11.94
CA TYR A 172 1.95 16.61 -12.20
C TYR A 172 0.87 17.69 -12.27
N ASP A 173 1.28 18.93 -12.00
CA ASP A 173 0.46 20.12 -12.11
C ASP A 173 0.67 20.78 -13.47
N PRO A 174 -0.28 20.71 -14.42
CA PRO A 174 -0.13 21.26 -15.76
C PRO A 174 -0.01 22.80 -15.78
N ASP A 175 -0.57 23.49 -14.79
CA ASP A 175 -0.50 24.95 -14.71
C ASP A 175 0.93 25.39 -14.36
N MET A 176 1.62 24.67 -13.47
CA MET A 176 3.04 24.92 -13.18
C MET A 176 3.93 24.66 -14.40
N PHE A 177 3.64 23.62 -15.20
CA PHE A 177 4.34 23.38 -16.47
C PHE A 177 4.13 24.54 -17.44
N ALA A 178 2.89 24.99 -17.61
CA ALA A 178 2.57 26.13 -18.50
C ALA A 178 3.22 27.43 -18.02
N GLU A 179 3.20 27.74 -16.73
CA GLU A 179 3.81 28.94 -16.14
C GLU A 179 5.33 28.93 -16.33
N ALA A 180 5.99 27.78 -16.15
CA ALA A 180 7.42 27.63 -16.40
C ALA A 180 7.77 27.59 -17.89
N GLY A 181 6.79 27.47 -18.79
CA GLY A 181 7.02 27.34 -20.24
C GLY A 181 7.59 26.00 -20.64
N VAL A 182 7.28 24.95 -19.87
CA VAL A 182 7.69 23.56 -20.10
C VAL A 182 6.55 22.80 -20.77
N ALA A 183 6.87 21.97 -21.77
CA ALA A 183 5.88 21.09 -22.39
C ALA A 183 5.43 20.00 -21.42
N GLU A 184 4.14 19.65 -21.47
CA GLU A 184 3.60 18.53 -20.68
C GLU A 184 4.25 17.20 -21.08
N PRO A 185 4.38 16.23 -20.13
CA PRO A 185 4.89 14.89 -20.40
C PRO A 185 4.12 14.18 -21.53
N THR A 186 4.84 13.50 -22.41
CA THR A 186 4.27 12.61 -23.42
C THR A 186 4.35 11.15 -22.95
N ASP A 187 3.69 10.22 -23.64
CA ASP A 187 3.77 8.79 -23.31
C ASP A 187 5.17 8.16 -23.62
N THR A 188 6.05 8.92 -24.24
CA THR A 188 7.40 8.49 -24.65
C THR A 188 8.50 9.43 -24.18
N TRP A 189 8.21 10.31 -23.19
CA TRP A 189 9.23 11.20 -22.65
C TRP A 189 10.36 10.41 -21.98
N THR A 190 11.53 11.04 -21.93
CA THR A 190 12.75 10.39 -21.45
C THR A 190 13.12 10.88 -20.05
N TRP A 191 14.07 10.20 -19.40
CA TRP A 191 14.66 10.69 -18.15
C TRP A 191 15.33 12.06 -18.30
N ASP A 192 15.89 12.34 -19.49
CA ASP A 192 16.43 13.68 -19.79
C ASP A 192 15.31 14.73 -19.88
N ASP A 193 14.17 14.41 -20.52
CA ASP A 193 13.02 15.30 -20.57
C ASP A 193 12.47 15.59 -19.16
N TYR A 194 12.37 14.52 -18.34
CA TYR A 194 11.93 14.62 -16.94
C TYR A 194 12.87 15.51 -16.11
N ALA A 195 14.17 15.26 -16.17
CA ALA A 195 15.16 16.07 -15.45
C ALA A 195 15.16 17.53 -15.91
N ASN A 196 15.08 17.78 -17.24
CA ASN A 196 15.00 19.13 -17.81
C ASN A 196 13.73 19.87 -17.39
N ALA A 197 12.58 19.17 -17.36
CA ALA A 197 11.33 19.73 -16.88
C ALA A 197 11.44 20.13 -15.39
N ALA A 198 11.91 19.21 -14.55
CA ALA A 198 12.09 19.45 -13.12
C ALA A 198 13.01 20.64 -12.83
N ASN A 199 14.19 20.68 -13.48
CA ASN A 199 15.14 21.78 -13.33
C ASN A 199 14.56 23.13 -13.79
N THR A 200 13.91 23.16 -14.97
CA THR A 200 13.34 24.40 -15.53
C THR A 200 12.22 24.93 -14.64
N ILE A 201 11.36 24.08 -14.13
CA ILE A 201 10.28 24.48 -13.22
C ILE A 201 10.87 25.03 -11.92
N HIS A 202 11.85 24.35 -11.34
CA HIS A 202 12.55 24.83 -10.16
C HIS A 202 13.17 26.22 -10.36
N GLU A 203 13.93 26.41 -11.45
CA GLU A 203 14.57 27.68 -11.79
C GLU A 203 13.56 28.82 -11.98
N LYS A 204 12.39 28.55 -12.54
CA LYS A 204 11.39 29.55 -12.89
C LYS A 204 10.45 29.89 -11.75
N LEU A 205 10.01 28.89 -11.02
CA LEU A 205 8.94 29.03 -10.03
C LEU A 205 9.45 28.97 -8.58
N GLY A 206 10.68 28.46 -8.34
CA GLY A 206 11.24 28.32 -6.99
C GLY A 206 10.59 27.23 -6.15
N VAL A 207 9.85 26.32 -6.78
CA VAL A 207 9.29 25.13 -6.15
C VAL A 207 10.17 23.90 -6.45
N TYR A 208 9.99 22.78 -5.76
CA TYR A 208 10.62 21.53 -6.17
C TYR A 208 10.13 21.11 -7.56
N GLY A 209 11.03 20.61 -8.39
CA GLY A 209 10.66 20.02 -9.67
C GLY A 209 9.84 18.75 -9.50
N CYS A 210 10.21 17.94 -8.52
CA CYS A 210 9.47 16.74 -8.16
C CYS A 210 9.55 16.49 -6.65
N SER A 211 8.45 16.03 -6.06
CA SER A 211 8.39 15.50 -4.70
C SER A 211 9.04 14.12 -4.64
N SER A 212 9.71 13.82 -3.54
CA SER A 212 10.31 12.52 -3.27
C SER A 212 9.31 11.65 -2.52
N MET A 213 8.80 10.59 -3.15
CA MET A 213 8.00 9.61 -2.44
C MET A 213 8.89 8.62 -1.67
N LEU A 214 8.59 8.44 -0.38
CA LEU A 214 9.45 7.88 0.66
C LEU A 214 10.09 6.51 0.36
N THR A 215 9.32 5.50 -0.01
CA THR A 215 9.84 4.13 -0.20
C THR A 215 9.70 3.64 -1.64
N SER A 216 8.69 4.10 -2.33
CA SER A 216 8.36 3.64 -3.69
C SER A 216 9.45 3.98 -4.69
N GLU A 217 10.24 5.02 -4.42
CA GLU A 217 11.25 5.50 -5.36
C GLU A 217 12.43 4.54 -5.53
N PHE A 218 12.94 3.93 -4.45
CA PHE A 218 14.05 2.98 -4.60
C PHE A 218 13.62 1.76 -5.40
N ILE A 219 12.57 1.08 -4.96
CA ILE A 219 12.11 -0.17 -5.58
C ILE A 219 11.57 0.11 -6.98
N ALA A 220 10.67 1.09 -7.11
CA ALA A 220 10.07 1.43 -8.39
C ALA A 220 11.10 2.07 -9.33
N GLY A 221 11.87 3.05 -8.88
CA GLY A 221 12.81 3.78 -9.70
C GLY A 221 13.94 2.91 -10.23
N CYS A 222 14.63 2.19 -9.34
CA CYS A 222 15.70 1.30 -9.75
C CYS A 222 15.21 0.13 -10.59
N SER A 223 14.08 -0.50 -10.22
CA SER A 223 13.51 -1.61 -10.97
C SER A 223 13.03 -1.18 -12.36
N VAL A 224 12.34 -0.03 -12.46
CA VAL A 224 11.92 0.54 -13.74
C VAL A 224 13.14 0.85 -14.62
N TYR A 225 14.16 1.47 -14.05
CA TYR A 225 15.36 1.83 -14.79
C TYR A 225 16.10 0.59 -15.32
N VAL A 226 16.24 -0.46 -14.49
CA VAL A 226 16.82 -1.76 -14.90
C VAL A 226 15.97 -2.40 -16.01
N ALA A 227 14.64 -2.40 -15.89
CA ALA A 227 13.73 -2.98 -16.88
C ALA A 227 13.77 -2.28 -18.25
N GLN A 228 14.25 -1.04 -18.29
CA GLN A 228 14.41 -0.26 -19.53
C GLN A 228 15.71 -0.55 -20.27
N TYR A 229 16.65 -1.28 -19.68
CA TYR A 229 17.88 -1.68 -20.36
C TYR A 229 17.64 -2.90 -21.28
N GLY A 230 17.39 -2.63 -22.56
CA GLY A 230 17.43 -3.62 -23.65
C GLY A 230 16.63 -4.89 -23.41
N ASP A 231 17.29 -6.03 -23.62
CA ASP A 231 16.68 -7.36 -23.60
C ASP A 231 16.67 -8.01 -22.19
N VAL A 232 16.81 -7.25 -21.11
CA VAL A 232 16.81 -7.83 -19.75
C VAL A 232 15.52 -8.63 -19.51
N GLY A 233 14.41 -8.22 -20.15
CA GLY A 233 13.14 -8.97 -20.12
C GLY A 233 12.54 -9.17 -18.73
N GLN A 234 13.12 -8.52 -17.72
CA GLN A 234 12.80 -8.68 -16.33
C GLN A 234 12.58 -7.29 -15.72
N TYR A 235 11.40 -7.09 -15.13
CA TYR A 235 11.15 -5.97 -14.25
C TYR A 235 11.49 -6.39 -12.85
N SER A 236 12.72 -6.16 -12.42
CA SER A 236 13.03 -6.47 -11.03
C SER A 236 14.44 -6.04 -10.65
N PHE A 237 14.56 -5.51 -9.47
CA PHE A 237 15.84 -5.36 -8.79
C PHE A 237 16.38 -6.72 -8.34
N PHE A 238 15.49 -7.64 -7.95
CA PHE A 238 15.81 -9.02 -7.58
C PHE A 238 15.26 -10.00 -8.63
N ASN A 239 15.80 -11.20 -8.69
CA ASN A 239 15.31 -12.25 -9.58
C ASN A 239 13.96 -12.83 -9.09
N LEU A 240 13.28 -13.59 -9.97
CA LEU A 240 11.90 -14.03 -9.75
C LEU A 240 11.71 -14.94 -8.53
N ASP A 241 12.72 -15.73 -8.20
CA ASP A 241 12.70 -16.70 -7.11
C ASP A 241 13.33 -16.15 -5.81
N LEU A 242 13.68 -14.86 -5.79
CA LEU A 242 14.29 -14.18 -4.65
C LEU A 242 15.56 -14.88 -4.14
N THR A 243 16.36 -15.43 -5.06
CA THR A 243 17.63 -16.10 -4.75
C THR A 243 18.85 -15.27 -5.14
N GLY A 244 18.66 -14.10 -5.74
CA GLY A 244 19.73 -13.23 -6.20
C GLY A 244 19.23 -11.94 -6.86
N MET A 245 20.17 -11.24 -7.51
CA MET A 245 19.87 -10.01 -8.23
C MET A 245 19.15 -10.29 -9.54
N GLY A 246 18.35 -9.34 -9.98
CA GLY A 246 17.63 -9.38 -11.26
C GLY A 246 18.47 -8.92 -12.47
N PHE A 247 19.69 -8.43 -12.23
CA PHE A 247 20.63 -7.93 -13.23
C PHE A 247 22.07 -8.17 -12.77
N ASP A 248 23.03 -8.19 -13.72
CA ASP A 248 24.41 -8.55 -13.45
C ASP A 248 25.35 -7.35 -13.33
N ASP A 249 25.05 -6.23 -14.00
CA ASP A 249 25.91 -5.04 -14.04
C ASP A 249 25.38 -3.93 -13.13
N PRO A 250 25.98 -3.70 -11.94
CA PRO A 250 25.60 -2.63 -11.04
C PRO A 250 25.67 -1.25 -11.67
N GLN A 251 26.49 -1.02 -12.69
CA GLN A 251 26.65 0.26 -13.34
C GLN A 251 25.42 0.69 -14.15
N MET A 252 24.49 -0.21 -14.40
CA MET A 252 23.16 0.15 -14.95
C MET A 252 22.43 1.18 -14.09
N LEU A 253 22.68 1.24 -12.78
CA LEU A 253 22.06 2.19 -11.86
C LEU A 253 22.75 3.56 -11.83
N THR A 254 23.99 3.67 -12.29
CA THR A 254 24.81 4.89 -12.16
C THR A 254 24.10 6.15 -12.69
N PRO A 255 23.53 6.16 -13.91
CA PRO A 255 22.87 7.36 -14.42
C PRO A 255 21.67 7.81 -13.58
N TYR A 256 20.88 6.85 -13.07
CA TYR A 256 19.74 7.14 -12.20
C TYR A 256 20.18 7.70 -10.84
N ILE A 257 21.20 7.11 -10.22
CA ILE A 257 21.79 7.58 -8.96
C ILE A 257 22.38 9.00 -9.14
N GLN A 258 23.10 9.25 -10.24
CA GLN A 258 23.68 10.57 -10.52
C GLN A 258 22.58 11.63 -10.69
N MET A 259 21.55 11.33 -11.48
CA MET A 259 20.41 12.22 -11.67
C MET A 259 19.74 12.59 -10.33
N ARG A 260 19.56 11.60 -9.45
CA ARG A 260 18.97 11.84 -8.12
C ARG A 260 19.84 12.71 -7.25
N ALA A 261 21.13 12.39 -7.17
CA ALA A 261 22.09 13.17 -6.38
C ALA A 261 22.21 14.61 -6.88
N ASP A 262 22.28 14.83 -8.19
CA ASP A 262 22.33 16.18 -8.78
C ASP A 262 21.04 16.96 -8.51
N SER A 263 19.89 16.32 -8.58
CA SER A 263 18.60 16.96 -8.31
C SER A 263 18.45 17.39 -6.85
N ILE A 264 18.91 16.56 -5.90
CA ILE A 264 18.94 16.92 -4.46
C ILE A 264 19.95 18.05 -4.22
N LYS A 265 21.15 17.94 -4.77
CA LYS A 265 22.20 18.94 -4.62
C LYS A 265 21.81 20.32 -5.12
N ASN A 266 20.99 20.37 -6.17
CA ASN A 266 20.51 21.58 -6.80
C ASN A 266 19.13 22.02 -6.26
N GLU A 267 18.66 21.44 -5.18
CA GLU A 267 17.35 21.72 -4.55
C GLU A 267 16.14 21.53 -5.47
N VAL A 268 16.31 20.80 -6.59
CA VAL A 268 15.24 20.42 -7.52
C VAL A 268 14.34 19.34 -6.94
N TYR A 269 14.92 18.48 -6.10
CA TYR A 269 14.25 17.51 -5.24
C TYR A 269 14.46 17.85 -3.77
N PRO A 270 13.50 17.55 -2.90
CA PRO A 270 13.70 17.70 -1.46
C PRO A 270 14.82 16.79 -0.96
N ASP A 271 15.57 17.25 0.01
CA ASP A 271 16.55 16.42 0.72
C ASP A 271 15.85 15.41 1.65
N ALA A 272 16.63 14.56 2.31
CA ALA A 272 16.07 13.52 3.20
C ALA A 272 15.29 14.13 4.38
N GLY A 273 15.70 15.30 4.88
CA GLY A 273 15.01 16.00 5.97
C GLY A 273 13.64 16.51 5.56
N ALA A 274 13.57 17.20 4.43
CA ALA A 274 12.32 17.69 3.86
C ALA A 274 11.40 16.54 3.43
N SER A 275 11.96 15.49 2.82
CA SER A 275 11.19 14.30 2.42
C SER A 275 10.55 13.58 3.61
N ALA A 276 11.15 13.61 4.79
CA ALA A 276 10.61 13.01 6.00
C ALA A 276 9.36 13.74 6.55
N GLU A 277 9.07 14.97 6.07
CA GLU A 277 7.84 15.69 6.40
C GLU A 277 6.62 15.12 5.66
N ILE A 278 6.83 14.38 4.57
CA ILE A 278 5.76 13.72 3.81
C ILE A 278 5.39 12.41 4.54
N THR A 279 4.34 12.45 5.35
CA THR A 279 3.87 11.28 6.11
C THR A 279 2.68 10.58 5.49
N ASN A 280 1.98 11.24 4.56
CA ASN A 280 0.83 10.72 3.81
C ASN A 280 0.69 11.45 2.48
N ILE A 281 -0.25 11.00 1.66
CA ILE A 281 -0.50 11.56 0.33
C ILE A 281 -1.01 13.00 0.38
N GLU A 282 -1.79 13.33 1.39
CA GLU A 282 -2.45 14.63 1.53
C GLU A 282 -1.44 15.75 1.85
N ASN A 283 -0.28 15.42 2.41
CA ASN A 283 0.79 16.37 2.66
C ASN A 283 2.02 16.21 1.75
N ASP A 284 1.87 15.49 0.62
CA ASP A 284 2.89 15.50 -0.43
C ASP A 284 3.11 16.91 -0.97
N PHE A 285 4.34 17.27 -1.31
CA PHE A 285 4.68 18.61 -1.80
C PHE A 285 4.00 18.99 -3.11
N LEU A 286 3.62 18.02 -3.96
CA LEU A 286 2.77 18.32 -5.11
C LEU A 286 1.37 18.75 -4.65
N VAL A 287 0.80 18.11 -3.64
CA VAL A 287 -0.53 18.43 -3.11
C VAL A 287 -0.53 19.77 -2.40
N THR A 288 0.52 20.09 -1.63
CA THR A 288 0.65 21.39 -0.96
C THR A 288 1.06 22.54 -1.89
N GLY A 289 1.44 22.22 -3.15
CA GLY A 289 1.85 23.21 -4.14
C GLY A 289 3.32 23.62 -4.06
N GLU A 290 4.12 22.87 -3.33
CA GLU A 290 5.57 23.10 -3.17
C GLU A 290 6.40 22.30 -4.17
N ALA A 291 5.78 21.37 -4.92
CA ALA A 291 6.40 20.63 -6.02
C ALA A 291 5.49 20.62 -7.26
N ALA A 292 6.08 20.47 -8.45
CA ALA A 292 5.35 20.40 -9.72
C ALA A 292 5.01 18.97 -10.15
N MET A 293 5.76 17.98 -9.68
CA MET A 293 5.58 16.56 -9.97
C MET A 293 5.71 15.73 -8.69
N ALA A 294 5.13 14.53 -8.71
CA ALA A 294 5.36 13.50 -7.70
C ALA A 294 5.32 12.09 -8.33
N TRP A 295 6.18 11.20 -7.88
CA TRP A 295 6.01 9.77 -8.12
C TRP A 295 4.78 9.29 -7.37
N VAL A 296 3.95 8.50 -8.02
CA VAL A 296 2.70 8.05 -7.43
C VAL A 296 2.35 6.63 -7.88
N ALA A 297 1.86 5.83 -6.96
CA ALA A 297 1.12 4.64 -7.32
C ALA A 297 -0.27 5.05 -7.81
N ALA A 298 -0.75 4.50 -8.91
CA ALA A 298 -1.96 4.98 -9.60
C ALA A 298 -3.19 5.08 -8.68
N ASN A 299 -3.35 4.15 -7.73
CA ASN A 299 -4.44 4.17 -6.76
C ASN A 299 -4.41 5.37 -5.77
N GLN A 300 -3.26 6.03 -5.62
CA GLN A 300 -3.11 7.21 -4.76
C GLN A 300 -3.52 8.49 -5.48
N PHE A 301 -3.48 8.49 -6.83
CA PHE A 301 -3.76 9.67 -7.63
C PHE A 301 -5.15 10.28 -7.39
N PRO A 302 -6.28 9.52 -7.28
CA PRO A 302 -7.59 10.10 -7.01
C PRO A 302 -7.64 10.92 -5.72
N THR A 303 -6.95 10.48 -4.65
CA THR A 303 -6.87 11.23 -3.40
C THR A 303 -6.10 12.55 -3.58
N MET A 304 -4.93 12.52 -4.22
CA MET A 304 -4.17 13.73 -4.55
C MET A 304 -5.00 14.69 -5.40
N TYR A 305 -5.66 14.16 -6.45
CA TYR A 305 -6.51 14.92 -7.35
C TYR A 305 -7.63 15.65 -6.61
N ASN A 306 -8.36 14.95 -5.74
CA ASN A 306 -9.49 15.52 -5.00
C ASN A 306 -9.03 16.65 -4.06
N VAL A 307 -7.93 16.45 -3.32
CA VAL A 307 -7.39 17.49 -2.43
C VAL A 307 -6.96 18.72 -3.23
N CYS A 308 -6.32 18.54 -4.38
CA CYS A 308 -5.93 19.66 -5.26
C CYS A 308 -7.15 20.36 -5.87
N GLN A 309 -8.19 19.63 -6.26
CA GLN A 309 -9.45 20.21 -6.77
C GLN A 309 -10.12 21.12 -5.73
N ASP A 310 -10.13 20.72 -4.47
CA ASP A 310 -10.66 21.54 -3.37
C ASP A 310 -9.85 22.86 -3.19
N GLN A 311 -8.60 22.87 -3.65
CA GLN A 311 -7.73 24.05 -3.69
C GLN A 311 -7.84 24.85 -5.01
N GLY A 312 -8.67 24.40 -5.97
CA GLY A 312 -8.81 24.98 -7.30
C GLY A 312 -7.67 24.64 -8.26
N ARG A 313 -6.92 23.58 -8.00
CA ARG A 313 -5.83 23.07 -8.83
C ARG A 313 -6.22 21.74 -9.49
N THR A 314 -5.73 21.51 -10.69
CA THR A 314 -5.97 20.26 -11.44
C THR A 314 -4.65 19.51 -11.59
N LEU A 315 -4.67 18.19 -11.33
CA LEU A 315 -3.54 17.33 -11.58
C LEU A 315 -3.77 16.46 -12.82
N LYS A 316 -2.70 16.01 -13.43
CA LYS A 316 -2.68 14.99 -14.47
C LYS A 316 -1.74 13.85 -14.09
N LEU A 317 -1.87 12.71 -14.77
CA LEU A 317 -1.08 11.51 -14.52
C LEU A 317 -0.34 11.11 -15.80
N ALA A 318 0.98 11.15 -15.77
CA ALA A 318 1.88 10.76 -16.85
C ALA A 318 2.46 9.36 -16.62
N THR A 319 2.84 8.71 -17.72
CA THR A 319 3.63 7.47 -17.67
C THR A 319 5.04 7.74 -17.17
N LEU A 320 5.73 6.70 -16.70
CA LEU A 320 7.12 6.83 -16.26
C LEU A 320 8.04 7.24 -17.43
N PRO A 321 9.09 8.01 -17.17
CA PRO A 321 10.10 8.36 -18.18
C PRO A 321 10.82 7.10 -18.70
N ARG A 322 11.40 7.16 -19.90
CA ARG A 322 12.16 6.09 -20.55
C ARG A 322 13.61 6.46 -20.72
N ILE A 323 14.50 5.49 -20.88
CA ILE A 323 15.90 5.74 -21.25
C ILE A 323 15.97 6.35 -22.65
N THR A 324 15.19 5.79 -23.59
CA THR A 324 15.01 6.37 -24.95
C THR A 324 13.53 6.40 -25.30
N SER A 325 13.12 7.36 -26.14
CA SER A 325 11.70 7.57 -26.49
C SER A 325 11.05 6.38 -27.21
N ASP A 326 11.83 5.55 -27.88
CA ASP A 326 11.41 4.31 -28.54
C ASP A 326 11.69 3.04 -27.74
N GLY A 327 12.34 3.20 -26.56
CA GLY A 327 12.69 2.11 -25.66
C GLY A 327 11.49 1.58 -24.86
N PRO A 328 11.70 0.48 -24.11
CA PRO A 328 10.68 -0.08 -23.24
C PRO A 328 10.27 0.91 -22.14
N SER A 329 9.01 0.85 -21.74
CA SER A 329 8.47 1.74 -20.68
C SER A 329 8.98 1.37 -19.28
N GLY A 330 9.35 0.12 -19.06
CA GLY A 330 9.66 -0.42 -17.73
C GLY A 330 8.43 -0.48 -16.79
N ALA A 331 7.26 -0.03 -17.24
CA ALA A 331 6.05 -0.07 -16.44
C ALA A 331 5.52 -1.51 -16.31
N VAL A 332 4.94 -1.83 -15.16
CA VAL A 332 4.25 -3.08 -14.90
C VAL A 332 2.91 -2.83 -14.22
N ILE A 333 1.97 -3.75 -14.43
CA ILE A 333 0.74 -3.85 -13.65
C ILE A 333 0.95 -4.93 -12.60
N GLN A 334 0.72 -4.60 -11.35
CA GLN A 334 0.98 -5.46 -10.20
C GLN A 334 -0.17 -5.40 -9.19
N SER A 335 -0.22 -6.36 -8.26
CA SER A 335 -1.07 -6.24 -7.07
C SER A 335 -0.66 -5.01 -6.27
N SER A 336 -1.64 -4.22 -5.84
CA SER A 336 -1.38 -3.06 -5.00
C SER A 336 -1.05 -3.47 -3.56
N GLN A 337 -1.94 -4.21 -2.95
CA GLN A 337 -1.85 -4.89 -1.66
C GLN A 337 -2.86 -6.02 -1.61
N MET A 338 -2.79 -6.86 -0.58
CA MET A 338 -3.73 -7.94 -0.35
C MET A 338 -4.15 -8.00 1.11
N LEU A 339 -5.33 -8.55 1.38
CA LEU A 339 -5.74 -8.99 2.71
C LEU A 339 -5.39 -10.47 2.89
N CYS A 340 -4.82 -10.77 4.05
CA CYS A 340 -4.39 -12.10 4.44
C CYS A 340 -5.15 -12.55 5.69
N VAL A 341 -5.39 -13.86 5.78
CA VAL A 341 -5.81 -14.51 7.02
C VAL A 341 -4.58 -14.91 7.82
N SER A 342 -4.57 -14.61 9.11
CA SER A 342 -3.45 -14.97 9.99
C SER A 342 -3.42 -16.46 10.28
N GLN A 343 -2.21 -17.04 10.27
CA GLN A 343 -1.96 -18.40 10.77
C GLN A 343 -2.34 -18.54 12.25
N ASP A 344 -2.22 -17.45 13.03
CA ASP A 344 -2.51 -17.44 14.46
C ASP A 344 -4.01 -17.31 14.78
N SER A 345 -4.85 -16.91 13.80
CA SER A 345 -6.28 -16.72 13.99
C SER A 345 -7.00 -18.00 14.43
N GLN A 346 -7.95 -17.85 15.34
CA GLN A 346 -8.88 -18.92 15.72
C GLN A 346 -10.19 -18.86 14.91
N GLN A 347 -10.37 -17.77 14.12
CA GLN A 347 -11.58 -17.46 13.35
C GLN A 347 -11.29 -17.44 11.84
N LYS A 348 -10.43 -18.35 11.36
CA LYS A 348 -9.90 -18.35 9.98
C LYS A 348 -10.99 -18.36 8.90
N GLU A 349 -12.05 -19.14 9.11
CA GLU A 349 -13.14 -19.25 8.14
C GLU A 349 -13.92 -17.93 8.03
N GLU A 350 -14.23 -17.27 9.17
CA GLU A 350 -14.94 -16.00 9.14
C GLU A 350 -14.06 -14.88 8.57
N ALA A 351 -12.76 -14.88 8.89
CA ALA A 351 -11.80 -13.98 8.26
C ALA A 351 -11.76 -14.17 6.73
N ALA A 352 -11.78 -15.42 6.26
CA ALA A 352 -11.82 -15.72 4.82
C ALA A 352 -13.14 -15.30 4.17
N LYS A 353 -14.29 -15.44 4.84
CA LYS A 353 -15.60 -14.94 4.38
C LYS A 353 -15.59 -13.42 4.25
N PHE A 354 -15.05 -12.71 5.25
CA PHE A 354 -14.90 -11.25 5.18
C PHE A 354 -14.05 -10.83 3.98
N ILE A 355 -12.90 -11.46 3.75
CA ILE A 355 -12.03 -11.16 2.60
C ILE A 355 -12.78 -11.40 1.28
N SER A 356 -13.47 -12.54 1.15
CA SER A 356 -14.27 -12.84 -0.04
C SER A 356 -15.35 -11.78 -0.29
N TRP A 357 -16.09 -11.38 0.75
CA TRP A 357 -17.10 -10.34 0.68
C TRP A 357 -16.49 -8.98 0.33
N PHE A 358 -15.38 -8.60 0.97
CA PHE A 358 -14.70 -7.32 0.76
C PHE A 358 -14.29 -7.09 -0.70
N GLU A 359 -13.84 -8.16 -1.38
CA GLU A 359 -13.38 -8.10 -2.77
C GLU A 359 -14.52 -8.19 -3.79
N ASN A 360 -15.63 -8.82 -3.45
CA ASN A 360 -16.65 -9.19 -4.43
C ASN A 360 -17.98 -8.47 -4.26
N ASP A 361 -18.29 -7.95 -3.07
CA ASP A 361 -19.60 -7.36 -2.80
C ASP A 361 -19.72 -5.96 -3.45
N PRO A 362 -20.78 -5.70 -4.26
CA PRO A 362 -20.94 -4.41 -4.93
C PRO A 362 -21.15 -3.25 -3.99
N ASP A 363 -21.87 -3.45 -2.87
CA ASP A 363 -22.17 -2.37 -1.91
C ASP A 363 -20.91 -2.01 -1.12
N CYS A 364 -20.12 -3.02 -0.72
CA CYS A 364 -18.78 -2.81 -0.15
C CYS A 364 -17.90 -2.01 -1.11
N ASN A 365 -17.82 -2.43 -2.35
CA ASN A 365 -16.97 -1.78 -3.35
C ASN A 365 -17.48 -0.39 -3.76
N ASN A 366 -18.77 -0.12 -3.67
CA ASN A 366 -19.33 1.23 -3.79
C ASN A 366 -18.88 2.16 -2.64
N ILE A 367 -18.54 1.62 -1.48
CA ILE A 367 -17.92 2.37 -0.38
C ILE A 367 -16.43 2.57 -0.66
N LEU A 368 -15.72 1.49 -1.03
CA LEU A 368 -14.26 1.49 -1.23
C LEU A 368 -13.82 2.33 -2.44
N GLN A 369 -14.61 2.34 -3.52
CA GLN A 369 -14.38 3.18 -4.70
C GLN A 369 -13.02 2.96 -5.40
N GLY A 370 -12.47 1.73 -5.32
CA GLY A 370 -11.17 1.43 -5.93
C GLY A 370 -9.99 2.17 -5.30
N GLU A 371 -10.13 2.61 -4.05
CA GLU A 371 -9.08 3.35 -3.32
C GLU A 371 -7.79 2.51 -3.20
N ARG A 372 -7.89 1.18 -3.15
CA ARG A 372 -6.73 0.27 -3.12
C ARG A 372 -6.18 -0.09 -4.50
N GLY A 373 -6.75 0.43 -5.57
CA GLY A 373 -6.39 0.13 -6.95
C GLY A 373 -7.58 -0.26 -7.79
N ILE A 374 -7.35 -0.56 -9.07
CA ILE A 374 -8.42 -1.08 -9.93
C ILE A 374 -8.86 -2.46 -9.40
N PRO A 375 -10.14 -2.66 -9.06
CA PRO A 375 -10.60 -3.92 -8.52
C PRO A 375 -10.22 -5.12 -9.40
N VAL A 376 -9.74 -6.19 -8.77
CA VAL A 376 -9.35 -7.41 -9.48
C VAL A 376 -10.56 -8.19 -10.01
N ASN A 377 -11.72 -8.07 -9.34
CA ASN A 377 -12.98 -8.64 -9.81
C ASN A 377 -13.53 -7.82 -11.00
N ALA A 378 -13.74 -8.49 -12.13
CA ALA A 378 -14.16 -7.87 -13.38
C ALA A 378 -15.55 -7.19 -13.26
N THR A 379 -16.51 -7.82 -12.56
CA THR A 379 -17.87 -7.29 -12.39
C THR A 379 -17.87 -6.04 -11.51
N VAL A 380 -17.10 -6.06 -10.43
CA VAL A 380 -16.91 -4.90 -9.54
C VAL A 380 -16.29 -3.74 -10.32
N ARG A 381 -15.23 -4.02 -11.08
CA ARG A 381 -14.55 -3.02 -11.91
C ARG A 381 -15.49 -2.36 -12.92
N GLU A 382 -16.32 -3.15 -13.61
CA GLU A 382 -17.31 -2.63 -14.57
C GLU A 382 -18.32 -1.70 -13.86
N THR A 383 -18.81 -2.10 -12.68
CA THR A 383 -19.77 -1.31 -11.88
C THR A 383 -19.17 0.01 -11.43
N LEU A 384 -17.96 0.02 -10.92
CA LEU A 384 -17.29 1.24 -10.44
C LEU A 384 -16.93 2.18 -11.58
N SER A 385 -16.47 1.65 -12.71
CA SER A 385 -16.09 2.48 -13.88
C SER A 385 -17.26 3.32 -14.40
N ALA A 386 -18.49 2.80 -14.29
CA ALA A 386 -19.70 3.52 -14.73
C ALA A 386 -20.02 4.77 -13.88
N ASN A 387 -19.51 4.85 -12.66
CA ASN A 387 -19.78 5.91 -11.70
C ASN A 387 -18.49 6.62 -11.20
N ALA A 388 -17.38 6.45 -11.91
CA ALA A 388 -16.09 6.97 -11.50
C ALA A 388 -16.08 8.51 -11.39
N THR A 389 -15.44 9.04 -10.34
CA THR A 389 -15.08 10.47 -10.25
C THR A 389 -14.03 10.81 -11.30
N GLU A 390 -13.79 12.10 -11.56
CA GLU A 390 -12.81 12.52 -12.54
C GLU A 390 -11.39 11.99 -12.23
N GLY A 391 -10.95 12.08 -10.97
CA GLY A 391 -9.66 11.51 -10.55
C GLY A 391 -9.57 9.99 -10.73
N GLN A 392 -10.67 9.26 -10.48
CA GLN A 392 -10.74 7.82 -10.73
C GLN A 392 -10.74 7.50 -12.22
N GLN A 393 -11.43 8.30 -13.04
CA GLN A 393 -11.40 8.11 -14.50
C GLN A 393 -9.99 8.29 -15.07
N ILE A 394 -9.26 9.32 -14.60
CA ILE A 394 -7.84 9.52 -14.98
C ILE A 394 -7.00 8.29 -14.59
N MET A 395 -7.21 7.74 -13.39
CA MET A 395 -6.53 6.52 -12.95
C MET A 395 -6.87 5.31 -13.86
N TYR A 396 -8.14 5.10 -14.21
CA TYR A 396 -8.56 4.01 -15.10
C TYR A 396 -7.96 4.17 -16.51
N ASP A 397 -8.00 5.37 -17.07
CA ASP A 397 -7.42 5.67 -18.39
C ASP A 397 -5.90 5.47 -18.39
N PHE A 398 -5.23 5.84 -17.31
CA PHE A 398 -3.81 5.61 -17.12
C PHE A 398 -3.49 4.10 -17.09
N MET A 399 -4.22 3.31 -16.31
CA MET A 399 -4.01 1.87 -16.21
C MET A 399 -4.33 1.16 -17.53
N ASP A 400 -5.36 1.59 -18.26
CA ASP A 400 -5.67 1.09 -19.62
C ASP A 400 -4.53 1.43 -20.61
N LYS A 401 -3.97 2.64 -20.52
CA LYS A 401 -2.81 3.06 -21.29
C LYS A 401 -1.59 2.17 -20.99
N VAL A 402 -1.24 1.99 -19.71
CA VAL A 402 -0.11 1.17 -19.29
C VAL A 402 -0.29 -0.28 -19.73
N SER A 403 -1.51 -0.82 -19.69
CA SER A 403 -1.81 -2.20 -20.13
C SER A 403 -1.51 -2.48 -21.61
N LYS A 404 -1.45 -1.43 -22.42
CA LYS A 404 -1.13 -1.51 -23.86
C LYS A 404 0.37 -1.45 -24.15
N PHE A 405 1.20 -1.13 -23.15
CA PHE A 405 2.64 -1.18 -23.31
C PHE A 405 3.13 -2.63 -23.32
N LYS A 406 4.24 -2.87 -24.02
CA LYS A 406 4.92 -4.15 -23.89
C LYS A 406 5.45 -4.29 -22.47
N MET A 407 4.86 -5.20 -21.71
CA MET A 407 5.34 -5.54 -20.38
C MET A 407 6.60 -6.40 -20.47
N PRO A 408 7.49 -6.35 -19.46
CA PRO A 408 8.57 -7.31 -19.31
C PRO A 408 8.02 -8.74 -19.27
N ASP A 409 8.72 -9.69 -19.88
CA ASP A 409 8.31 -11.10 -19.91
C ASP A 409 8.30 -11.73 -18.50
N LYS A 410 9.12 -11.17 -17.61
CA LYS A 410 9.24 -11.61 -16.22
C LYS A 410 9.11 -10.40 -15.31
N VAL A 411 8.17 -10.49 -14.39
CA VAL A 411 7.91 -9.45 -13.39
C VAL A 411 8.08 -10.04 -12.01
N ASN A 412 8.96 -9.46 -11.21
CA ASN A 412 9.03 -9.71 -9.79
C ASN A 412 8.93 -8.36 -9.04
N VAL A 413 7.88 -8.23 -8.25
CA VAL A 413 7.63 -7.07 -7.38
C VAL A 413 7.78 -7.43 -5.90
N LEU A 414 8.24 -8.65 -5.63
CA LEU A 414 8.40 -9.17 -4.29
C LEU A 414 9.70 -8.65 -3.67
N SER A 415 9.67 -8.49 -2.36
CA SER A 415 10.77 -7.98 -1.57
C SER A 415 11.36 -9.09 -0.71
N PRO A 416 12.66 -9.38 -0.80
CA PRO A 416 13.33 -10.32 0.09
C PRO A 416 13.41 -9.75 1.52
N ASP A 417 13.57 -10.65 2.49
CA ASP A 417 13.87 -10.25 3.87
C ASP A 417 15.17 -9.43 3.93
N GLY A 418 15.17 -8.37 4.74
CA GLY A 418 16.29 -7.44 4.86
C GLY A 418 16.33 -6.33 3.79
N GLN A 419 15.38 -6.26 2.85
CA GLN A 419 15.32 -5.20 1.85
C GLN A 419 15.28 -3.80 2.46
N ASP A 420 14.62 -3.61 3.61
CA ASP A 420 14.53 -2.31 4.29
C ASP A 420 15.93 -1.74 4.59
N GLU A 421 16.87 -2.60 5.02
CA GLU A 421 18.26 -2.19 5.26
C GLU A 421 18.97 -1.75 3.97
N VAL A 422 18.69 -2.43 2.85
CA VAL A 422 19.25 -2.04 1.54
C VAL A 422 18.70 -0.68 1.09
N VAL A 423 17.41 -0.42 1.31
CA VAL A 423 16.78 0.87 1.02
C VAL A 423 17.40 2.00 1.85
N ASP A 424 17.60 1.79 3.13
CA ASP A 424 18.22 2.78 4.01
C ASP A 424 19.68 3.03 3.63
N ASN A 425 20.43 2.00 3.30
CA ASN A 425 21.81 2.13 2.80
C ASN A 425 21.86 2.88 1.47
N TYR A 426 20.96 2.58 0.53
CA TYR A 426 20.84 3.31 -0.73
C TYR A 426 20.62 4.81 -0.51
N ARG A 427 19.70 5.20 0.37
CA ARG A 427 19.48 6.61 0.72
C ARG A 427 20.74 7.28 1.27
N ASN A 428 21.45 6.57 2.13
CA ASN A 428 22.73 7.04 2.67
C ASN A 428 23.81 7.18 1.58
N TYR A 429 23.86 6.26 0.61
CA TYR A 429 24.80 6.38 -0.52
C TYR A 429 24.44 7.54 -1.44
N ILE A 430 23.17 7.79 -1.73
CA ILE A 430 22.74 8.99 -2.44
C ILE A 430 23.23 10.24 -1.70
N GLN A 431 23.08 10.34 -0.40
CA GLN A 431 23.56 11.49 0.37
C GLN A 431 25.09 11.62 0.31
N GLN A 432 25.83 10.51 0.35
CA GLN A 432 27.30 10.56 0.19
C GLN A 432 27.72 11.04 -1.21
N VAL A 433 26.96 10.73 -2.26
CA VAL A 433 27.19 11.29 -3.61
C VAL A 433 26.90 12.79 -3.63
N VAL A 434 25.80 13.24 -3.04
CA VAL A 434 25.45 14.69 -2.88
C VAL A 434 26.58 15.44 -2.21
N ASP A 435 27.15 14.87 -1.14
CA ASP A 435 28.25 15.45 -0.36
C ASP A 435 29.62 15.34 -1.06
N GLY A 436 29.72 14.63 -2.19
CA GLY A 436 30.97 14.38 -2.91
C GLY A 436 31.94 13.44 -2.18
N GLN A 437 31.43 12.60 -1.30
CA GLN A 437 32.24 11.62 -0.53
C GLN A 437 32.52 10.35 -1.34
N ILE A 438 31.56 9.92 -2.17
CA ILE A 438 31.69 8.83 -3.13
C ILE A 438 31.15 9.24 -4.49
N THR A 439 31.48 8.49 -5.54
CA THR A 439 30.90 8.67 -6.88
C THR A 439 29.59 7.91 -7.02
N ALA A 440 28.80 8.24 -8.06
CA ALA A 440 27.57 7.51 -8.37
C ALA A 440 27.83 6.03 -8.75
N GLU A 441 28.99 5.76 -9.40
CA GLU A 441 29.46 4.42 -9.70
C GLU A 441 29.74 3.61 -8.44
N GLU A 442 30.39 4.23 -7.44
CA GLU A 442 30.64 3.60 -6.13
C GLU A 442 29.34 3.36 -5.37
N ALA A 443 28.38 4.30 -5.43
CA ALA A 443 27.08 4.13 -4.83
C ALA A 443 26.28 2.99 -5.49
N ALA A 444 26.30 2.89 -6.82
CA ALA A 444 25.67 1.81 -7.57
C ALA A 444 26.24 0.44 -7.18
N GLN A 445 27.57 0.32 -7.11
CA GLN A 445 28.25 -0.91 -6.69
C GLN A 445 27.88 -1.30 -5.26
N LYS A 446 27.94 -0.36 -4.30
CA LYS A 446 27.59 -0.61 -2.89
C LYS A 446 26.14 -1.06 -2.72
N THR A 447 25.21 -0.40 -3.41
CA THR A 447 23.78 -0.77 -3.38
C THR A 447 23.57 -2.19 -3.90
N TYR A 448 24.25 -2.55 -4.99
CA TYR A 448 24.21 -3.90 -5.55
C TYR A 448 24.79 -4.93 -4.59
N ASP A 449 25.96 -4.65 -3.99
CA ASP A 449 26.65 -5.57 -3.08
C ASP A 449 25.83 -5.82 -1.81
N ASP A 450 25.21 -4.78 -1.22
CA ASP A 450 24.33 -4.91 -0.05
C ASP A 450 23.10 -5.76 -0.38
N ALA A 451 22.50 -5.53 -1.54
CA ALA A 451 21.35 -6.29 -1.99
C ALA A 451 21.71 -7.76 -2.28
N ALA A 452 22.84 -8.02 -2.94
CA ALA A 452 23.32 -9.37 -3.22
C ALA A 452 23.67 -10.14 -1.93
N ALA A 453 24.12 -9.44 -0.89
CA ALA A 453 24.47 -10.04 0.40
C ALA A 453 23.24 -10.64 1.12
N LEU A 454 22.01 -10.22 0.80
CA LEU A 454 20.79 -10.80 1.36
C LEU A 454 20.66 -12.31 1.05
N PHE A 455 21.22 -12.75 -0.08
CA PHE A 455 21.11 -14.13 -0.57
C PHE A 455 22.32 -15.01 -0.23
N THR A 456 23.28 -14.50 0.51
CA THR A 456 24.51 -15.22 0.88
C THR A 456 24.57 -15.64 2.34
N LYS A 457 23.49 -15.40 3.10
CA LYS A 457 23.39 -15.73 4.54
C LYS A 457 22.90 -17.15 4.79
#